data_ff47325abce9c2a4121ef11aa7bd6db6
#
_entry.id   ff47325abce9c2a4121ef11aa7bd6db6
#
_cell.length_a   1.000
_cell.length_b   1.000
_cell.length_c   1.000
_cell.angle_alpha   90.00
_cell.angle_beta   90.00
_cell.angle_gamma   90.00
#
_symmetry.space_group_name_H-M   'P 1'
#
loop_
_entity.id
_entity.type
_entity.pdbx_description
1 polymer ?
#
loop_
_entity_poly.entity_id
_entity_poly.type
_entity_poly.pdbx_seq_one_letter_code
_entity_poly.pdbx_strand_id
1 'polypeptide(L)'
;FFQGGATQQFAMVPLNFMTTGKADYIVSGNFSGLAAKEAAKFGEAKIVASSKDKNFTYIPDVNAIDYDKDASYIHICQNNTIFGTQYVELPQVEGVPLVADMSSMILSKPVDVSKYGCIYFGVQKNVAPAGMAIAIVRDDLLGHAADTVPTMMNYTTLLAKDSMYNTPPCWCIYMTGLVLKYLENDIGGLENMQKINEAKARILYDYLDGQEFFHNPVEHRYRSTMNVTFTSPAPDMDKKFCAEAAEAGFVNLKGHRLVGGMRASIYNAMPKEGVVALVDFLKKYEAKPVSYTHLRAHETLRHL
;
A
#
# COMPACT_ATOMS: atom_id res chain seq x y z
N PHE A 1 -11.82 16.28 2.05
CA PHE A 1 -11.42 15.59 3.29
C PHE A 1 -12.61 14.82 3.84
N PHE A 2 -12.37 13.58 4.27
CA PHE A 2 -13.40 12.70 4.83
C PHE A 2 -13.00 12.24 6.22
N GLN A 3 -13.93 12.21 7.15
CA GLN A 3 -13.73 11.52 8.42
C GLN A 3 -13.61 10.02 8.19
N GLY A 4 -12.77 9.32 8.97
CA GLY A 4 -12.57 7.86 8.86
C GLY A 4 -11.27 7.49 8.16
N GLY A 5 -11.29 6.48 7.31
CA GLY A 5 -10.10 5.95 6.63
C GLY A 5 -10.37 5.52 5.19
N ALA A 6 -9.31 5.13 4.47
CA ALA A 6 -9.41 4.73 3.06
C ALA A 6 -10.34 3.54 2.82
N THR A 7 -10.60 2.68 3.81
CA THR A 7 -11.53 1.56 3.69
C THR A 7 -12.95 2.02 3.34
N GLN A 8 -13.37 3.18 3.82
CA GLN A 8 -14.67 3.77 3.48
C GLN A 8 -14.76 4.10 1.98
N GLN A 9 -13.64 4.44 1.36
CA GLN A 9 -13.57 4.75 -0.08
C GLN A 9 -13.88 3.52 -0.94
N PHE A 10 -13.72 2.30 -0.43
CA PHE A 10 -14.11 1.08 -1.15
C PHE A 10 -15.61 1.04 -1.48
N ALA A 11 -16.45 1.63 -0.62
CA ALA A 11 -17.87 1.82 -0.90
C ALA A 11 -18.17 3.15 -1.62
N MET A 12 -17.47 4.23 -1.24
CA MET A 12 -17.72 5.56 -1.81
C MET A 12 -17.39 5.62 -3.29
N VAL A 13 -16.30 5.01 -3.74
CA VAL A 13 -15.91 4.97 -5.15
C VAL A 13 -17.02 4.40 -6.03
N PRO A 14 -17.54 3.16 -5.82
CA PRO A 14 -18.62 2.65 -6.65
C PRO A 14 -19.92 3.44 -6.51
N LEU A 15 -20.26 3.93 -5.33
CA LEU A 15 -21.46 4.75 -5.12
C LEU A 15 -21.47 6.05 -5.94
N ASN A 16 -20.29 6.63 -6.20
CA ASN A 16 -20.18 7.89 -6.92
C ASN A 16 -19.81 7.72 -8.41
N PHE A 17 -19.05 6.68 -8.77
CA PHE A 17 -18.46 6.57 -10.11
C PHE A 17 -18.95 5.38 -10.93
N MET A 18 -19.67 4.38 -10.37
CA MET A 18 -20.09 3.21 -11.13
C MET A 18 -21.36 3.49 -11.97
N THR A 19 -21.24 4.45 -12.89
CA THR A 19 -22.36 4.98 -13.69
C THR A 19 -22.87 4.02 -14.76
N THR A 20 -22.04 3.12 -15.28
CA THR A 20 -22.40 2.09 -16.26
C THR A 20 -22.82 0.76 -15.61
N GLY A 21 -22.82 0.70 -14.27
CA GLY A 21 -23.11 -0.50 -13.49
C GLY A 21 -21.97 -1.51 -13.43
N LYS A 22 -20.81 -1.22 -14.03
CA LYS A 22 -19.66 -2.12 -14.04
C LYS A 22 -18.32 -1.36 -13.91
N ALA A 23 -17.32 -2.02 -13.34
CA ALA A 23 -15.96 -1.49 -13.20
C ALA A 23 -14.91 -2.61 -13.19
N ASP A 24 -13.70 -2.30 -13.67
CA ASP A 24 -12.58 -3.22 -13.72
C ASP A 24 -11.67 -3.08 -12.50
N TYR A 25 -11.24 -4.20 -11.94
CA TYR A 25 -10.36 -4.25 -10.77
C TYR A 25 -9.12 -5.09 -11.05
N ILE A 26 -7.93 -4.54 -10.78
CA ILE A 26 -6.68 -5.31 -10.75
C ILE A 26 -6.41 -5.69 -9.29
N VAL A 27 -6.50 -6.99 -8.98
CA VAL A 27 -6.30 -7.51 -7.62
C VAL A 27 -4.85 -7.93 -7.44
N SER A 28 -4.01 -6.99 -7.03
CA SER A 28 -2.58 -7.17 -6.75
C SER A 28 -2.25 -7.32 -5.25
N GLY A 29 -3.27 -7.40 -4.39
CA GLY A 29 -3.10 -7.53 -2.95
C GLY A 29 -4.41 -7.61 -2.19
N ASN A 30 -4.33 -7.61 -0.86
CA ASN A 30 -5.51 -7.74 -0.01
C ASN A 30 -6.48 -6.55 -0.15
N PHE A 31 -5.96 -5.32 -0.16
CA PHE A 31 -6.83 -4.13 -0.16
C PHE A 31 -7.54 -3.95 -1.50
N SER A 32 -6.89 -4.21 -2.63
CA SER A 32 -7.56 -4.22 -3.94
C SER A 32 -8.64 -5.31 -4.02
N GLY A 33 -8.41 -6.48 -3.42
CA GLY A 33 -9.43 -7.52 -3.32
C GLY A 33 -10.62 -7.13 -2.44
N LEU A 34 -10.38 -6.42 -1.32
CA LEU A 34 -11.44 -5.89 -0.47
C LEU A 34 -12.24 -4.80 -1.18
N ALA A 35 -11.57 -3.93 -1.94
CA ALA A 35 -12.24 -2.89 -2.73
C ALA A 35 -13.14 -3.51 -3.80
N ALA A 36 -12.67 -4.52 -4.55
CA ALA A 36 -13.48 -5.23 -5.53
C ALA A 36 -14.70 -5.92 -4.87
N LYS A 37 -14.48 -6.57 -3.72
CA LYS A 37 -15.57 -7.22 -2.97
C LYS A 37 -16.63 -6.23 -2.47
N GLU A 38 -16.19 -5.04 -2.05
CA GLU A 38 -17.13 -4.00 -1.60
C GLU A 38 -17.92 -3.43 -2.79
N ALA A 39 -17.24 -3.15 -3.91
CA ALA A 39 -17.85 -2.64 -5.14
C ALA A 39 -18.90 -3.60 -5.74
N ALA A 40 -18.67 -4.91 -5.61
CA ALA A 40 -19.62 -5.93 -6.07
C ALA A 40 -20.99 -5.88 -5.38
N LYS A 41 -21.16 -5.08 -4.33
CA LYS A 41 -22.47 -4.82 -3.70
C LYS A 41 -23.30 -3.78 -4.46
N PHE A 42 -22.67 -3.00 -5.33
CA PHE A 42 -23.26 -1.86 -6.03
C PHE A 42 -23.38 -2.07 -7.54
N GLY A 43 -22.68 -3.04 -8.11
CA GLY A 43 -22.69 -3.38 -9.52
C GLY A 43 -21.70 -4.50 -9.84
N GLU A 44 -21.36 -4.68 -11.11
CA GLU A 44 -20.38 -5.67 -11.55
C GLU A 44 -18.97 -5.17 -11.28
N ALA A 45 -18.25 -5.78 -10.35
CA ALA A 45 -16.84 -5.57 -10.12
C ALA A 45 -16.03 -6.69 -10.78
N LYS A 46 -15.62 -6.50 -12.04
CA LYS A 46 -14.87 -7.49 -12.80
C LYS A 46 -13.40 -7.50 -12.38
N ILE A 47 -12.89 -8.64 -11.93
CA ILE A 47 -11.47 -8.81 -11.67
C ILE A 47 -10.80 -9.16 -13.01
N VAL A 48 -10.18 -8.16 -13.65
CA VAL A 48 -9.57 -8.32 -14.98
C VAL A 48 -8.17 -8.92 -14.92
N ALA A 49 -7.49 -8.79 -13.77
CA ALA A 49 -6.21 -9.46 -13.51
C ALA A 49 -5.97 -9.63 -12.02
N SER A 50 -5.16 -10.63 -11.67
CA SER A 50 -4.75 -10.86 -10.28
C SER A 50 -3.38 -11.54 -10.23
N SER A 51 -2.55 -11.17 -9.26
CA SER A 51 -1.28 -11.84 -8.92
C SER A 51 -1.40 -12.82 -7.73
N LYS A 52 -2.61 -13.26 -7.42
CA LYS A 52 -2.88 -14.20 -6.32
C LYS A 52 -2.23 -15.57 -6.53
N ASP A 53 -2.03 -15.97 -7.79
CA ASP A 53 -1.34 -17.20 -8.21
C ASP A 53 0.06 -17.36 -7.61
N LYS A 54 0.80 -16.24 -7.47
CA LYS A 54 2.11 -16.16 -6.80
C LYS A 54 2.06 -15.40 -5.49
N ASN A 55 0.97 -15.50 -4.75
CA ASN A 55 0.79 -14.84 -3.45
C ASN A 55 1.13 -13.34 -3.47
N PHE A 56 0.75 -12.64 -4.55
CA PHE A 56 0.93 -11.19 -4.74
C PHE A 56 2.39 -10.70 -4.69
N THR A 57 3.34 -11.52 -5.13
CA THR A 57 4.77 -11.17 -5.19
C THR A 57 5.16 -10.36 -6.43
N TYR A 58 4.20 -10.12 -7.32
CA TYR A 58 4.37 -9.31 -8.54
C TYR A 58 3.11 -8.46 -8.83
N ILE A 59 3.23 -7.55 -9.77
CA ILE A 59 2.10 -6.80 -10.34
C ILE A 59 1.81 -7.37 -11.72
N PRO A 60 0.56 -7.70 -12.08
CA PRO A 60 0.19 -8.11 -13.43
C PRO A 60 0.64 -7.09 -14.48
N ASP A 61 1.06 -7.56 -15.65
CA ASP A 61 1.42 -6.67 -16.76
C ASP A 61 0.18 -5.90 -17.23
N VAL A 62 0.12 -4.62 -16.85
CA VAL A 62 -1.03 -3.75 -17.11
C VAL A 62 -1.29 -3.52 -18.60
N ASN A 63 -0.29 -3.72 -19.46
CA ASN A 63 -0.42 -3.55 -20.90
C ASN A 63 -0.96 -4.81 -21.60
N ALA A 64 -0.96 -5.96 -20.92
CA ALA A 64 -1.46 -7.23 -21.45
C ALA A 64 -2.89 -7.57 -20.98
N ILE A 65 -3.53 -6.69 -20.22
CA ILE A 65 -4.89 -6.91 -19.68
C ILE A 65 -5.93 -6.49 -20.73
N ASP A 66 -6.94 -7.35 -20.91
CA ASP A 66 -8.13 -7.03 -21.70
C ASP A 66 -9.15 -6.27 -20.83
N TYR A 67 -9.07 -4.95 -20.88
CA TYR A 67 -9.97 -4.05 -20.13
C TYR A 67 -11.30 -3.88 -20.84
N ASP A 68 -12.36 -3.74 -20.03
CA ASP A 68 -13.68 -3.38 -20.55
C ASP A 68 -13.74 -1.86 -20.87
N LYS A 69 -13.89 -1.53 -22.14
CA LYS A 69 -13.96 -0.12 -22.60
C LYS A 69 -15.20 0.62 -22.13
N ASP A 70 -16.24 -0.12 -21.70
CA ASP A 70 -17.46 0.46 -21.14
C ASP A 70 -17.45 0.43 -19.60
N ALA A 71 -16.34 0.04 -18.96
CA ALA A 71 -16.22 0.12 -17.51
C ALA A 71 -16.28 1.56 -17.03
N SER A 72 -16.96 1.81 -15.94
CA SER A 72 -17.03 3.15 -15.32
C SER A 72 -15.66 3.64 -14.86
N TYR A 73 -14.78 2.73 -14.45
CA TYR A 73 -13.40 3.01 -14.04
C TYR A 73 -12.59 1.72 -13.94
N ILE A 74 -11.26 1.89 -13.89
CA ILE A 74 -10.31 0.84 -13.51
C ILE A 74 -9.80 1.16 -12.11
N HIS A 75 -9.80 0.17 -11.20
CA HIS A 75 -9.33 0.36 -9.84
C HIS A 75 -8.02 -0.40 -9.57
N ILE A 76 -7.05 0.28 -8.93
CA ILE A 76 -5.81 -0.31 -8.44
C ILE A 76 -5.53 0.09 -6.99
N CYS A 77 -4.77 -0.74 -6.28
CA CYS A 77 -4.06 -0.36 -5.06
C CYS A 77 -2.59 -0.21 -5.43
N GLN A 78 -2.12 1.03 -5.59
CA GLN A 78 -0.84 1.31 -6.27
C GLN A 78 0.39 0.87 -5.47
N ASN A 79 0.28 0.75 -4.15
CA ASN A 79 1.28 0.12 -3.30
C ASN A 79 0.61 -0.84 -2.32
N ASN A 80 1.01 -2.10 -2.36
CA ASN A 80 0.44 -3.17 -1.56
C ASN A 80 1.17 -3.30 -0.22
N THR A 81 0.69 -2.62 0.79
CA THR A 81 1.28 -2.52 2.14
C THR A 81 1.62 -3.87 2.78
N ILE A 82 0.79 -4.90 2.53
CA ILE A 82 0.90 -6.22 3.16
C ILE A 82 1.95 -7.08 2.47
N PHE A 83 2.01 -7.02 1.13
CA PHE A 83 2.82 -7.90 0.31
C PHE A 83 4.13 -7.25 -0.15
N GLY A 84 4.27 -5.93 -0.06
CA GLY A 84 5.49 -5.21 -0.41
C GLY A 84 5.66 -4.97 -1.91
N THR A 85 4.59 -5.05 -2.71
CA THR A 85 4.62 -4.76 -4.14
C THR A 85 4.12 -3.35 -4.45
N GLN A 86 4.66 -2.73 -5.50
CA GLN A 86 4.30 -1.40 -5.97
C GLN A 86 4.22 -1.39 -7.51
N TYR A 87 3.24 -0.66 -8.04
CA TYR A 87 3.12 -0.46 -9.49
C TYR A 87 4.26 0.40 -10.03
N VAL A 88 4.87 -0.05 -11.11
CA VAL A 88 5.88 0.68 -11.90
C VAL A 88 5.21 1.37 -13.09
N GLU A 89 4.27 0.70 -13.72
CA GLU A 89 3.47 1.17 -14.83
C GLU A 89 2.00 1.26 -14.42
N LEU A 90 1.25 2.15 -15.05
CA LEU A 90 -0.17 2.37 -14.76
C LEU A 90 -1.01 1.87 -15.93
N PRO A 91 -2.18 1.27 -15.66
CA PRO A 91 -3.15 1.01 -16.72
C PRO A 91 -3.59 2.32 -17.36
N GLN A 92 -3.67 2.32 -18.69
CA GLN A 92 -4.13 3.46 -19.48
C GLN A 92 -5.13 2.94 -20.51
N VAL A 93 -6.39 3.28 -20.34
CA VAL A 93 -7.47 2.93 -21.25
C VAL A 93 -8.20 4.20 -21.65
N GLU A 94 -8.27 4.48 -22.94
CA GLU A 94 -8.94 5.67 -23.45
C GLU A 94 -10.42 5.69 -23.01
N GLY A 95 -10.84 6.81 -22.45
CA GLY A 95 -12.21 7.00 -21.98
C GLY A 95 -12.54 6.36 -20.61
N VAL A 96 -11.69 5.49 -20.07
CA VAL A 96 -11.93 4.82 -18.78
C VAL A 96 -11.02 5.41 -17.69
N PRO A 97 -11.57 6.11 -16.68
CA PRO A 97 -10.78 6.76 -15.64
C PRO A 97 -10.09 5.73 -14.73
N LEU A 98 -8.85 6.04 -14.33
CA LEU A 98 -8.11 5.28 -13.34
C LEU A 98 -8.43 5.77 -11.93
N VAL A 99 -8.83 4.87 -11.05
CA VAL A 99 -9.03 5.10 -9.60
C VAL A 99 -7.94 4.37 -8.82
N ALA A 100 -7.21 5.07 -7.96
CA ALA A 100 -6.07 4.52 -7.25
C ALA A 100 -6.16 4.73 -5.73
N ASP A 101 -6.03 3.64 -4.98
CA ASP A 101 -5.65 3.69 -3.56
C ASP A 101 -4.14 3.92 -3.46
N MET A 102 -3.76 5.09 -2.97
CA MET A 102 -2.36 5.47 -2.73
C MET A 102 -2.00 5.54 -1.24
N SER A 103 -2.81 4.98 -0.35
CA SER A 103 -2.64 5.14 1.10
C SER A 103 -1.23 4.86 1.60
N SER A 104 -0.50 3.94 1.00
CA SER A 104 0.84 3.57 1.48
C SER A 104 2.01 4.09 0.64
N MET A 105 1.73 4.99 -0.32
CA MET A 105 2.80 5.58 -1.14
C MET A 105 2.61 7.08 -1.44
N ILE A 106 1.44 7.64 -1.21
CA ILE A 106 1.22 9.09 -1.44
C ILE A 106 2.31 9.92 -0.74
N LEU A 107 2.74 10.99 -1.36
CA LEU A 107 3.83 11.88 -0.90
C LEU A 107 5.21 11.20 -0.76
N SER A 108 5.39 9.95 -1.22
CA SER A 108 6.71 9.31 -1.21
C SER A 108 7.56 9.64 -2.44
N LYS A 109 6.94 10.09 -3.51
CA LYS A 109 7.53 10.53 -4.78
C LYS A 109 6.55 11.41 -5.55
N PRO A 110 6.98 12.13 -6.59
CA PRO A 110 6.09 12.85 -7.49
C PRO A 110 5.06 11.93 -8.14
N VAL A 111 3.84 12.45 -8.32
CA VAL A 111 2.74 11.76 -8.99
C VAL A 111 2.13 12.72 -10.01
N ASP A 112 2.02 12.27 -11.25
CA ASP A 112 1.27 13.01 -12.29
C ASP A 112 -0.23 12.76 -12.08
N VAL A 113 -0.89 13.70 -11.40
CA VAL A 113 -2.31 13.59 -11.02
C VAL A 113 -3.22 13.51 -12.24
N SER A 114 -2.79 14.06 -13.39
CA SER A 114 -3.59 14.08 -14.63
C SER A 114 -3.88 12.69 -15.20
N LYS A 115 -3.11 11.68 -14.80
CA LYS A 115 -3.30 10.29 -15.21
C LYS A 115 -4.44 9.56 -14.47
N TYR A 116 -5.07 10.23 -13.50
CA TYR A 116 -6.07 9.60 -12.65
C TYR A 116 -7.40 10.33 -12.75
N GLY A 117 -8.48 9.57 -12.68
CA GLY A 117 -9.81 10.09 -12.44
C GLY A 117 -10.03 10.34 -10.95
N CYS A 118 -9.50 9.45 -10.10
CA CYS A 118 -9.55 9.63 -8.65
C CYS A 118 -8.33 9.00 -7.97
N ILE A 119 -7.71 9.75 -7.08
CA ILE A 119 -6.73 9.25 -6.12
C ILE A 119 -7.36 9.37 -4.74
N TYR A 120 -7.36 8.29 -3.97
CA TYR A 120 -7.75 8.37 -2.56
C TYR A 120 -6.70 7.73 -1.66
N PHE A 121 -6.65 8.16 -0.41
CA PHE A 121 -5.72 7.63 0.58
C PHE A 121 -6.15 7.90 2.02
N GLY A 122 -5.85 6.96 2.90
CA GLY A 122 -5.86 7.19 4.33
C GLY A 122 -4.58 7.92 4.75
N VAL A 123 -4.72 8.95 5.60
CA VAL A 123 -3.59 9.83 5.94
C VAL A 123 -2.56 9.22 6.90
N GLN A 124 -2.90 8.15 7.62
CA GLN A 124 -2.15 7.59 8.76
C GLN A 124 -0.75 7.01 8.44
N LYS A 125 -0.28 7.08 7.21
CA LYS A 125 1.03 6.54 6.82
C LYS A 125 2.04 7.66 6.59
N ASN A 126 1.93 8.39 5.49
CA ASN A 126 2.86 9.46 5.13
C ASN A 126 2.36 10.88 5.42
N VAL A 127 1.10 11.05 5.79
CA VAL A 127 0.46 12.38 5.72
C VAL A 127 0.11 12.96 7.08
N ALA A 128 -0.58 12.20 7.96
CA ALA A 128 -1.09 12.71 9.24
C ALA A 128 -1.41 11.55 10.21
N PRO A 129 -1.85 11.81 11.45
CA PRO A 129 -2.45 10.79 12.32
C PRO A 129 -3.70 10.15 11.70
N ALA A 130 -4.06 8.95 12.18
CA ALA A 130 -5.27 8.25 11.75
C ALA A 130 -6.54 9.06 12.05
N GLY A 131 -7.58 8.93 11.22
CA GLY A 131 -8.90 9.55 11.42
C GLY A 131 -9.41 10.34 10.22
N MET A 132 -8.63 10.42 9.13
CA MET A 132 -9.01 11.12 7.92
C MET A 132 -8.64 10.31 6.66
N ALA A 133 -9.44 10.44 5.63
CA ALA A 133 -9.09 10.10 4.26
C ALA A 133 -9.15 11.36 3.39
N ILE A 134 -8.35 11.38 2.33
CA ILE A 134 -8.36 12.44 1.31
C ILE A 134 -8.64 11.78 -0.04
N ALA A 135 -9.51 12.40 -0.84
CA ALA A 135 -9.70 12.08 -2.24
C ALA A 135 -9.40 13.30 -3.11
N ILE A 136 -8.65 13.07 -4.18
CA ILE A 136 -8.40 14.02 -5.27
C ILE A 136 -9.20 13.47 -6.44
N VAL A 137 -10.21 14.18 -6.87
CA VAL A 137 -11.18 13.73 -7.87
C VAL A 137 -11.17 14.66 -9.05
N ARG A 138 -11.16 14.14 -10.26
CA ARG A 138 -11.31 14.89 -11.50
C ARG A 138 -12.75 15.38 -11.62
N ASP A 139 -12.94 16.63 -12.00
CA ASP A 139 -14.23 17.31 -11.93
C ASP A 139 -15.33 16.63 -12.74
N ASP A 140 -15.00 16.03 -13.88
CA ASP A 140 -15.94 15.31 -14.75
C ASP A 140 -16.53 14.02 -14.13
N LEU A 141 -15.94 13.51 -13.04
CA LEU A 141 -16.46 12.35 -12.32
C LEU A 141 -17.44 12.72 -11.19
N LEU A 142 -17.64 14.00 -10.94
CA LEU A 142 -18.52 14.49 -9.89
C LEU A 142 -19.96 14.68 -10.41
N GLY A 143 -20.93 14.59 -9.51
CA GLY A 143 -22.35 14.85 -9.83
C GLY A 143 -23.10 13.67 -10.45
N HIS A 144 -22.49 12.47 -10.52
CA HIS A 144 -23.14 11.29 -11.11
C HIS A 144 -23.68 10.29 -10.08
N ALA A 145 -23.51 10.58 -8.79
CA ALA A 145 -24.05 9.72 -7.73
C ALA A 145 -25.59 9.70 -7.77
N ALA A 146 -26.19 8.52 -7.61
CA ALA A 146 -27.64 8.41 -7.54
C ALA A 146 -28.20 9.13 -6.31
N ASP A 147 -29.46 9.58 -6.37
CA ASP A 147 -30.12 10.29 -5.27
C ASP A 147 -30.25 9.45 -3.98
N THR A 148 -30.13 8.13 -4.10
CA THR A 148 -30.14 7.20 -2.97
C THR A 148 -28.81 7.12 -2.21
N VAL A 149 -27.74 7.73 -2.73
CA VAL A 149 -26.43 7.74 -2.06
C VAL A 149 -26.51 8.59 -0.78
N PRO A 150 -26.13 8.04 0.38
CA PRO A 150 -26.17 8.79 1.63
C PRO A 150 -25.36 10.09 1.53
N THR A 151 -25.88 11.19 2.07
CA THR A 151 -25.31 12.54 1.97
C THR A 151 -23.81 12.59 2.26
N MET A 152 -23.36 11.92 3.33
CA MET A 152 -21.95 11.91 3.73
C MET A 152 -21.06 10.99 2.89
N MET A 153 -21.64 10.20 1.99
CA MET A 153 -20.92 9.33 1.06
C MET A 153 -20.88 9.91 -0.37
N ASN A 154 -21.52 11.06 -0.60
CA ASN A 154 -21.52 11.73 -1.89
C ASN A 154 -20.37 12.77 -1.95
N TYR A 155 -19.45 12.61 -2.89
CA TYR A 155 -18.31 13.51 -3.06
C TYR A 155 -18.76 14.96 -3.35
N THR A 156 -19.83 15.14 -4.13
CA THR A 156 -20.36 16.45 -4.48
C THR A 156 -20.85 17.21 -3.24
N THR A 157 -21.44 16.52 -2.27
CA THR A 157 -21.88 17.14 -1.01
C THR A 157 -20.72 17.76 -0.25
N LEU A 158 -19.59 17.05 -0.15
CA LEU A 158 -18.41 17.54 0.56
C LEU A 158 -17.69 18.63 -0.24
N LEU A 159 -17.61 18.50 -1.58
CA LEU A 159 -17.04 19.53 -2.44
C LEU A 159 -17.80 20.86 -2.30
N ALA A 160 -19.13 20.84 -2.37
CA ALA A 160 -19.99 22.02 -2.28
C ALA A 160 -19.88 22.77 -0.93
N LYS A 161 -19.19 22.21 0.05
CA LYS A 161 -19.00 22.77 1.39
C LYS A 161 -17.51 22.81 1.80
N ASP A 162 -16.59 22.82 0.84
CA ASP A 162 -15.14 22.82 1.09
C ASP A 162 -14.71 21.77 2.12
N SER A 163 -15.30 20.56 2.05
CA SER A 163 -15.13 19.45 3.00
C SER A 163 -15.65 19.72 4.43
N MET A 164 -16.43 20.78 4.63
CA MET A 164 -16.98 21.20 5.91
C MET A 164 -18.52 21.10 5.96
N TYR A 165 -19.08 20.08 5.34
CA TYR A 165 -20.52 19.80 5.47
C TYR A 165 -20.90 19.55 6.92
N ASN A 166 -20.06 18.86 7.66
CA ASN A 166 -20.10 18.71 9.12
C ASN A 166 -18.73 19.09 9.71
N THR A 167 -18.57 19.03 11.00
CA THR A 167 -17.30 19.33 11.70
C THR A 167 -16.18 18.45 11.16
N PRO A 168 -15.14 19.03 10.52
CA PRO A 168 -14.07 18.25 9.91
C PRO A 168 -13.07 17.73 10.95
N PRO A 169 -12.20 16.75 10.61
CA PRO A 169 -11.16 16.24 11.50
C PRO A 169 -9.99 17.24 11.62
N CYS A 170 -10.24 18.33 12.33
CA CYS A 170 -9.39 19.53 12.40
C CYS A 170 -7.92 19.20 12.72
N TRP A 171 -7.67 18.30 13.70
CA TRP A 171 -6.32 17.87 14.05
C TRP A 171 -5.58 17.22 12.88
N CYS A 172 -6.23 16.30 12.16
CA CYS A 172 -5.62 15.64 11.01
C CYS A 172 -5.33 16.62 9.87
N ILE A 173 -6.23 17.60 9.62
CA ILE A 173 -6.04 18.64 8.62
C ILE A 173 -4.84 19.53 8.99
N TYR A 174 -4.75 19.96 10.25
CA TYR A 174 -3.63 20.75 10.74
C TYR A 174 -2.30 20.01 10.59
N MET A 175 -2.24 18.74 11.01
CA MET A 175 -1.04 17.92 10.88
C MET A 175 -0.67 17.67 9.42
N THR A 176 -1.67 17.48 8.52
CA THR A 176 -1.42 17.41 7.07
C THR A 176 -0.73 18.67 6.57
N GLY A 177 -1.21 19.84 6.97
CA GLY A 177 -0.59 21.13 6.60
C GLY A 177 0.86 21.24 7.08
N LEU A 178 1.18 20.75 8.29
CA LEU A 178 2.56 20.73 8.79
C LEU A 178 3.46 19.77 8.01
N VAL A 179 2.96 18.58 7.67
CA VAL A 179 3.71 17.60 6.87
C VAL A 179 3.98 18.12 5.47
N LEU A 180 3.01 18.78 4.82
CA LEU A 180 3.21 19.39 3.51
C LEU A 180 4.27 20.48 3.57
N LYS A 181 4.25 21.36 4.57
CA LYS A 181 5.28 22.38 4.79
C LYS A 181 6.66 21.77 5.02
N TYR A 182 6.74 20.71 5.80
CA TYR A 182 7.99 19.97 6.01
C TYR A 182 8.54 19.40 4.70
N LEU A 183 7.69 18.78 3.88
CA LEU A 183 8.10 18.25 2.59
C LEU A 183 8.57 19.35 1.63
N GLU A 184 7.92 20.51 1.65
CA GLU A 184 8.28 21.65 0.80
C GLU A 184 9.55 22.35 1.27
N ASN A 185 9.62 22.72 2.56
CA ASN A 185 10.64 23.63 3.08
C ASN A 185 11.89 22.91 3.60
N ASP A 186 11.72 21.78 4.28
CA ASP A 186 12.83 21.08 4.92
C ASP A 186 13.42 19.99 4.01
N ILE A 187 12.55 19.26 3.30
CA ILE A 187 12.96 18.21 2.35
C ILE A 187 13.30 18.81 0.97
N GLY A 188 12.64 19.89 0.58
CA GLY A 188 12.82 20.54 -0.74
C GLY A 188 12.08 19.83 -1.87
N GLY A 189 10.89 19.26 -1.58
CA GLY A 189 9.98 18.69 -2.56
C GLY A 189 9.99 17.16 -2.65
N LEU A 190 9.07 16.64 -3.45
CA LEU A 190 8.84 15.20 -3.57
C LEU A 190 9.94 14.48 -4.35
N GLU A 191 10.66 15.14 -5.24
CA GLU A 191 11.83 14.58 -5.93
C GLU A 191 12.96 14.25 -4.95
N ASN A 192 13.18 15.09 -3.95
CA ASN A 192 14.16 14.83 -2.90
C ASN A 192 13.66 13.74 -1.94
N MET A 193 12.36 13.77 -1.58
CA MET A 193 11.76 12.70 -0.76
C MET A 193 11.88 11.35 -1.44
N GLN A 194 11.68 11.26 -2.75
CA GLN A 194 11.89 10.05 -3.54
C GLN A 194 13.31 9.53 -3.40
N LYS A 195 14.32 10.37 -3.60
CA LYS A 195 15.73 10.00 -3.45
C LYS A 195 16.04 9.44 -2.06
N ILE A 196 15.51 10.08 -1.01
CA ILE A 196 15.65 9.65 0.38
C ILE A 196 15.01 8.26 0.56
N ASN A 197 13.78 8.06 0.08
CA ASN A 197 13.06 6.80 0.21
C ASN A 197 13.73 5.66 -0.57
N GLU A 198 14.20 5.93 -1.79
CA GLU A 198 14.95 4.95 -2.60
C GLU A 198 16.27 4.57 -1.93
N ALA A 199 16.99 5.53 -1.35
CA ALA A 199 18.22 5.24 -0.60
C ALA A 199 17.98 4.38 0.64
N LYS A 200 16.90 4.64 1.41
CA LYS A 200 16.48 3.81 2.53
C LYS A 200 16.14 2.39 2.10
N ALA A 201 15.29 2.27 1.08
CA ALA A 201 14.86 0.97 0.57
C ALA A 201 16.05 0.16 0.03
N ARG A 202 16.97 0.79 -0.70
CA ARG A 202 18.17 0.16 -1.23
C ARG A 202 19.02 -0.45 -0.11
N ILE A 203 19.27 0.26 0.98
CA ILE A 203 20.07 -0.26 2.11
C ILE A 203 19.51 -1.60 2.61
N LEU A 204 18.19 -1.72 2.74
CA LEU A 204 17.56 -2.95 3.23
C LEU A 204 17.54 -4.04 2.15
N TYR A 205 17.20 -3.71 0.91
CA TYR A 205 17.17 -4.67 -0.19
C TYR A 205 18.57 -5.20 -0.56
N ASP A 206 19.59 -4.34 -0.61
CA ASP A 206 20.97 -4.76 -0.90
C ASP A 206 21.46 -5.78 0.15
N TYR A 207 21.10 -5.58 1.42
CA TYR A 207 21.40 -6.57 2.45
C TYR A 207 20.61 -7.87 2.21
N LEU A 208 19.29 -7.80 1.99
CA LEU A 208 18.44 -8.98 1.81
C LEU A 208 18.86 -9.82 0.58
N ASP A 209 19.35 -9.17 -0.46
CA ASP A 209 19.80 -9.85 -1.69
C ASP A 209 21.26 -10.38 -1.57
N GLY A 210 22.04 -9.85 -0.63
CA GLY A 210 23.45 -10.22 -0.44
C GLY A 210 23.70 -11.35 0.57
N GLN A 211 22.63 -11.95 1.12
CA GLN A 211 22.71 -13.03 2.10
C GLN A 211 21.63 -14.12 1.81
N GLU A 212 21.73 -15.29 2.47
CA GLU A 212 20.85 -16.44 2.21
C GLU A 212 19.87 -16.74 3.35
N PHE A 213 19.99 -16.10 4.51
CA PHE A 213 19.18 -16.41 5.69
C PHE A 213 17.79 -15.77 5.61
N PHE A 214 17.71 -14.50 5.21
CA PHE A 214 16.44 -13.82 5.04
C PHE A 214 16.05 -13.76 3.56
N HIS A 215 14.80 -14.05 3.26
CA HIS A 215 14.29 -14.07 1.90
C HIS A 215 13.22 -12.99 1.69
N ASN A 216 13.41 -12.13 0.66
CA ASN A 216 12.36 -11.24 0.16
C ASN A 216 11.65 -11.92 -1.01
N PRO A 217 10.32 -12.18 -0.93
CA PRO A 217 9.59 -12.92 -1.96
C PRO A 217 9.20 -12.08 -3.19
N VAL A 218 9.35 -10.76 -3.11
CA VAL A 218 8.86 -9.83 -4.14
C VAL A 218 9.81 -9.78 -5.33
N GLU A 219 9.27 -9.92 -6.53
CA GLU A 219 10.03 -9.74 -7.77
C GLU A 219 10.68 -8.34 -7.80
N HIS A 220 11.96 -8.27 -8.15
CA HIS A 220 12.81 -7.05 -8.07
C HIS A 220 12.14 -5.81 -8.64
N ARG A 221 11.51 -5.94 -9.84
CA ARG A 221 10.85 -4.84 -10.56
C ARG A 221 9.73 -4.19 -9.76
N TYR A 222 9.05 -4.96 -8.90
CA TYR A 222 7.83 -4.54 -8.22
C TYR A 222 8.02 -4.24 -6.74
N ARG A 223 9.24 -4.19 -6.25
CA ARG A 223 9.57 -3.94 -4.84
C ARG A 223 9.12 -2.56 -4.39
N SER A 224 8.41 -2.52 -3.28
CA SER A 224 7.94 -1.28 -2.66
C SER A 224 9.09 -0.54 -1.97
N THR A 225 9.16 0.77 -2.13
CA THR A 225 10.07 1.63 -1.35
C THR A 225 9.53 1.99 0.03
N MET A 226 8.29 1.60 0.34
CA MET A 226 7.60 1.92 1.60
C MET A 226 7.43 0.72 2.54
N ASN A 227 7.27 -0.49 1.97
CA ASN A 227 6.97 -1.70 2.73
C ASN A 227 7.84 -2.85 2.24
N VAL A 228 8.84 -3.21 2.99
CA VAL A 228 9.76 -4.30 2.67
C VAL A 228 9.38 -5.52 3.49
N THR A 229 8.96 -6.58 2.79
CA THR A 229 8.59 -7.87 3.41
C THR A 229 9.76 -8.84 3.33
N PHE A 230 9.95 -9.67 4.33
CA PHE A 230 10.97 -10.73 4.31
C PHE A 230 10.62 -11.84 5.31
N THR A 231 11.17 -13.02 5.11
CA THR A 231 10.99 -14.20 5.98
C THR A 231 12.35 -14.75 6.39
N SER A 232 12.40 -15.44 7.49
CA SER A 232 13.50 -16.35 7.85
C SER A 232 13.23 -17.76 7.30
N PRO A 233 14.17 -18.72 7.43
CA PRO A 233 13.98 -20.08 6.89
C PRO A 233 12.77 -20.84 7.46
N ALA A 234 12.28 -20.45 8.63
CA ALA A 234 11.15 -21.14 9.26
C ALA A 234 10.23 -20.15 10.04
N PRO A 235 8.89 -20.39 10.06
CA PRO A 235 7.95 -19.50 10.75
C PRO A 235 8.19 -19.33 12.26
N ASP A 236 8.78 -20.32 12.94
CA ASP A 236 9.12 -20.20 14.36
C ASP A 236 10.35 -19.30 14.57
N MET A 237 11.27 -19.25 13.59
CA MET A 237 12.39 -18.32 13.58
C MET A 237 11.89 -16.88 13.36
N ASP A 238 10.86 -16.66 12.52
CA ASP A 238 10.22 -15.35 12.36
C ASP A 238 9.68 -14.82 13.69
N LYS A 239 9.02 -15.69 14.47
CA LYS A 239 8.48 -15.31 15.80
C LYS A 239 9.60 -14.95 16.77
N LYS A 240 10.66 -15.76 16.81
CA LYS A 240 11.83 -15.52 17.68
C LYS A 240 12.53 -14.22 17.28
N PHE A 241 12.76 -14.01 15.99
CA PHE A 241 13.32 -12.77 15.46
C PHE A 241 12.49 -11.55 15.89
N CYS A 242 11.17 -11.59 15.70
CA CYS A 242 10.29 -10.48 16.06
C CYS A 242 10.32 -10.17 17.57
N ALA A 243 10.44 -11.18 18.42
CA ALA A 243 10.53 -11.00 19.86
C ALA A 243 11.87 -10.32 20.26
N GLU A 244 13.00 -10.85 19.77
CA GLU A 244 14.33 -10.29 20.02
C GLU A 244 14.47 -8.88 19.42
N ALA A 245 13.89 -8.63 18.25
CA ALA A 245 13.88 -7.31 17.63
C ALA A 245 13.08 -6.30 18.49
N ALA A 246 11.95 -6.70 19.05
CA ALA A 246 11.15 -5.86 19.93
C ALA A 246 11.91 -5.50 21.22
N GLU A 247 12.62 -6.46 21.83
CA GLU A 247 13.51 -6.23 22.98
C GLU A 247 14.66 -5.26 22.65
N ALA A 248 15.15 -5.30 21.40
CA ALA A 248 16.17 -4.38 20.90
C ALA A 248 15.63 -3.02 20.46
N GLY A 249 14.30 -2.75 20.62
CA GLY A 249 13.67 -1.48 20.30
C GLY A 249 13.08 -1.38 18.89
N PHE A 250 13.11 -2.45 18.08
CA PHE A 250 12.49 -2.50 16.76
C PHE A 250 11.03 -2.96 16.89
N VAL A 251 10.10 -2.03 16.98
CA VAL A 251 8.67 -2.33 17.12
C VAL A 251 7.99 -2.52 15.76
N ASN A 252 6.89 -3.31 15.75
CA ASN A 252 6.01 -3.51 14.60
C ASN A 252 6.68 -4.17 13.35
N LEU A 253 7.75 -4.95 13.54
CA LEU A 253 8.37 -5.71 12.44
C LEU A 253 7.59 -6.97 12.05
N LYS A 254 6.72 -7.49 12.92
CA LYS A 254 5.92 -8.67 12.62
C LYS A 254 5.12 -8.47 11.34
N GLY A 255 5.24 -9.40 10.39
CA GLY A 255 4.48 -9.42 9.16
C GLY A 255 2.97 -9.59 9.38
N HIS A 256 2.20 -9.29 8.36
CA HIS A 256 0.74 -9.42 8.44
C HIS A 256 0.35 -10.90 8.51
N ARG A 257 -0.73 -11.24 9.24
CA ARG A 257 -1.22 -12.61 9.44
C ARG A 257 -1.47 -13.41 8.12
N LEU A 258 -1.71 -12.72 7.01
CA LEU A 258 -1.92 -13.34 5.70
C LEU A 258 -0.63 -13.77 5.01
N VAL A 259 0.52 -13.22 5.40
CA VAL A 259 1.82 -13.46 4.75
C VAL A 259 2.78 -14.14 5.70
N GLY A 260 2.70 -13.85 6.99
CA GLY A 260 3.72 -14.24 7.97
C GLY A 260 4.98 -13.38 7.87
N GLY A 261 6.09 -13.93 8.31
CA GLY A 261 7.38 -13.27 8.23
C GLY A 261 7.49 -11.94 8.95
N MET A 262 8.28 -11.07 8.41
CA MET A 262 8.53 -9.70 8.86
C MET A 262 8.14 -8.68 7.78
N ARG A 263 7.87 -7.46 8.22
CA ARG A 263 7.64 -6.32 7.33
C ARG A 263 8.21 -5.05 7.94
N ALA A 264 9.21 -4.48 7.32
CA ALA A 264 9.70 -3.16 7.64
C ALA A 264 8.88 -2.11 6.87
N SER A 265 8.12 -1.28 7.59
CA SER A 265 7.40 -0.14 7.02
C SER A 265 8.24 1.12 7.20
N ILE A 266 8.96 1.50 6.15
CA ILE A 266 9.98 2.56 6.15
C ILE A 266 9.44 3.86 5.50
N TYR A 267 8.25 4.27 5.92
CA TYR A 267 7.58 5.48 5.42
C TYR A 267 8.47 6.75 5.48
N ASN A 268 7.99 7.85 4.90
CA ASN A 268 8.74 9.10 4.78
C ASN A 268 9.42 9.52 6.09
N ALA A 269 8.72 9.42 7.22
CA ALA A 269 9.22 9.84 8.53
C ALA A 269 10.29 8.91 9.14
N MET A 270 10.49 7.68 8.60
CA MET A 270 11.55 6.80 9.07
C MET A 270 12.91 7.36 8.66
N PRO A 271 13.80 7.70 9.60
CA PRO A 271 15.14 8.17 9.28
C PRO A 271 16.00 7.04 8.68
N LYS A 272 16.99 7.39 7.87
CA LYS A 272 17.93 6.44 7.25
C LYS A 272 18.65 5.60 8.33
N GLU A 273 18.99 6.22 9.43
CA GLU A 273 19.68 5.61 10.57
C GLU A 273 18.87 4.47 11.19
N GLY A 274 17.54 4.58 11.21
CA GLY A 274 16.66 3.50 11.66
C GLY A 274 16.73 2.28 10.74
N VAL A 275 16.84 2.49 9.43
CA VAL A 275 16.99 1.38 8.46
C VAL A 275 18.38 0.75 8.57
N VAL A 276 19.44 1.55 8.73
CA VAL A 276 20.80 1.06 8.99
C VAL A 276 20.86 0.23 10.26
N ALA A 277 20.28 0.73 11.35
CA ALA A 277 20.22 0.00 12.62
C ALA A 277 19.49 -1.35 12.48
N LEU A 278 18.41 -1.39 11.68
CA LEU A 278 17.71 -2.65 11.39
C LEU A 278 18.61 -3.62 10.63
N VAL A 279 19.32 -3.18 9.61
CA VAL A 279 20.26 -4.03 8.85
C VAL A 279 21.38 -4.55 9.74
N ASP A 280 21.93 -3.72 10.63
CA ASP A 280 22.95 -4.16 11.58
C ASP A 280 22.40 -5.17 12.59
N PHE A 281 21.14 -5.05 12.99
CA PHE A 281 20.48 -6.05 13.81
C PHE A 281 20.26 -7.38 13.05
N LEU A 282 19.84 -7.32 11.79
CA LEU A 282 19.66 -8.50 10.92
C LEU A 282 20.98 -9.28 10.77
N LYS A 283 22.11 -8.59 10.49
CA LYS A 283 23.46 -9.19 10.41
C LYS A 283 23.86 -9.87 11.72
N LYS A 284 23.61 -9.22 12.86
CA LYS A 284 23.91 -9.80 14.18
C LYS A 284 23.05 -11.03 14.49
N TYR A 285 21.80 -11.01 14.05
CA TYR A 285 20.87 -12.13 14.24
C TYR A 285 21.28 -13.33 13.39
N GLU A 286 21.58 -13.14 12.12
CA GLU A 286 22.06 -14.17 11.18
C GLU A 286 23.37 -14.84 11.68
N ALA A 287 24.29 -14.04 12.23
CA ALA A 287 25.58 -14.55 12.73
C ALA A 287 25.46 -15.37 14.03
N LYS A 288 24.30 -15.42 14.67
CA LYS A 288 24.12 -16.25 15.89
C LYS A 288 24.22 -17.74 15.51
N PRO A 289 24.94 -18.55 16.32
CA PRO A 289 24.94 -20.01 16.11
C PRO A 289 23.49 -20.51 16.18
N VAL A 290 22.96 -20.97 15.05
CA VAL A 290 21.66 -21.66 15.05
C VAL A 290 21.87 -22.97 15.77
N SER A 291 21.28 -23.13 16.94
CA SER A 291 21.21 -24.44 17.61
C SER A 291 20.33 -25.35 16.75
N TYR A 292 20.98 -26.12 15.88
CA TYR A 292 20.42 -26.98 14.82
C TYR A 292 19.74 -28.25 15.38
N THR A 293 19.08 -28.15 16.52
CA THR A 293 18.48 -29.34 17.19
C THR A 293 17.14 -29.76 16.58
N HIS A 294 16.55 -28.99 15.66
CA HIS A 294 15.20 -29.36 15.15
C HIS A 294 15.11 -29.71 13.65
N LEU A 295 16.13 -29.47 12.83
CA LEU A 295 16.09 -29.82 11.39
C LEU A 295 16.57 -31.22 11.05
N ARG A 296 17.32 -31.90 11.93
CA ARG A 296 17.76 -33.29 11.72
C ARG A 296 16.74 -34.37 12.11
N ALA A 297 15.65 -34.03 12.80
CA ALA A 297 14.65 -35.02 13.23
C ALA A 297 13.72 -35.49 12.09
N HIS A 298 13.66 -34.77 10.96
CA HIS A 298 12.82 -35.16 9.81
C HIS A 298 13.56 -35.91 8.69
N GLU A 299 14.89 -35.83 8.62
CA GLU A 299 15.65 -36.58 7.61
C GLU A 299 16.02 -38.02 8.00
N THR A 300 16.03 -38.35 9.29
CA THR A 300 16.40 -39.70 9.77
C THR A 300 15.26 -40.70 9.76
N LEU A 301 14.02 -40.31 9.43
CA LEU A 301 12.87 -41.23 9.37
C LEU A 301 12.53 -41.72 7.95
N ARG A 302 13.39 -41.44 6.94
CA ARG A 302 13.20 -41.96 5.56
C ARG A 302 14.10 -43.15 5.17
N HIS A 303 14.86 -43.68 6.11
CA HIS A 303 15.68 -44.87 5.89
C HIS A 303 15.55 -45.83 7.08
N LEU A 304 14.36 -46.41 7.26
CA LEU A 304 14.12 -47.70 7.92
C LEU A 304 12.89 -48.32 7.26
#